data_7151a446e9d1a41ad29d5b3046dcd254
#
_entry.id   7151a446e9d1a41ad29d5b3046dcd254
#
_cell.length_a   1.000
_cell.length_b   1.000
_cell.length_c   1.000
_cell.angle_alpha   90.00
_cell.angle_beta   90.00
_cell.angle_gamma   90.00
#
_symmetry.space_group_name_H-M   'P 1'
#
loop_
_entity.id
_entity.type
_entity.pdbx_description
1 polymer ?
#
loop_
_entity_poly.entity_id
_entity_poly.type
_entity_poly.pdbx_seq_one_letter_code
_entity_poly.pdbx_strand_id
1 'polypeptide(L)'
;MTDRRDRISHADHCGSLLRPQELRSARAAHALGQMGDDELRGIEDTAILRALELQRQVGLPIYSDGEFRRKFFHEALEGAAEGVADAGPDFERFPLLRTADLAANPEIAPINPIVTGKLRPRGRFTSDEVTFLQRHSPGPFKITLPSPAMVTRKWLASDAGRAAYPTFEVLLHDVALIFAAEAEAIAAEGVSYIQLDAPGYTRFMLRDGIDEMRRAGIDPEREFTAVVEAENMILRSARRAGVTVAVHICHGTYFLDGRGTSGGPAVSYDPELTSRLYHSLEADRFLVEYTDRGGGADSLRGAPQDKTYALGILNIRDPHLETRDAILRKINAAAKFVPLENLALCPNCGFSGAAAGGWVSEDDQRRKLDLLVGTAAELWG
;
A
#
# COMPACT_ATOMS: atom_id res chain seq x y z
N MET A 1 14.57 -18.33 -21.50
CA MET A 1 13.52 -17.36 -21.13
C MET A 1 12.57 -18.15 -20.25
N THR A 2 12.59 -17.94 -18.94
CA THR A 2 11.59 -18.50 -18.01
C THR A 2 10.23 -17.94 -18.40
N ASP A 3 9.24 -18.79 -18.54
CA ASP A 3 7.87 -18.42 -18.89
C ASP A 3 7.34 -17.43 -17.84
N ARG A 4 6.52 -16.45 -18.26
CA ARG A 4 5.85 -15.50 -17.36
C ARG A 4 5.06 -16.21 -16.25
N ARG A 5 4.55 -17.42 -16.56
CA ARG A 5 3.78 -18.26 -15.64
C ARG A 5 4.59 -18.78 -14.45
N ASP A 6 5.90 -19.02 -14.63
CA ASP A 6 6.80 -19.51 -13.56
C ASP A 6 7.11 -18.40 -12.50
N ARG A 7 6.66 -17.17 -12.71
CA ARG A 7 6.91 -16.02 -11.83
C ARG A 7 5.68 -15.57 -11.05
N ILE A 8 4.52 -16.18 -11.30
CA ILE A 8 3.30 -15.78 -10.59
C ILE A 8 3.30 -16.47 -9.23
N SER A 9 3.58 -15.67 -8.18
CA SER A 9 3.27 -16.10 -6.82
C SER A 9 1.77 -16.00 -6.59
N HIS A 10 1.12 -17.11 -6.30
CA HIS A 10 -0.32 -17.16 -6.05
C HIS A 10 -0.69 -16.84 -4.58
N ALA A 11 0.30 -16.71 -3.70
CA ALA A 11 0.17 -16.17 -2.36
C ALA A 11 0.97 -14.87 -2.23
N ASP A 12 0.36 -13.82 -1.71
CA ASP A 12 0.96 -12.50 -1.56
C ASP A 12 0.48 -11.83 -0.26
N HIS A 13 1.05 -10.70 0.09
CA HIS A 13 0.61 -9.82 1.18
C HIS A 13 0.84 -8.35 0.82
N CYS A 14 0.20 -7.41 1.56
CA CYS A 14 0.24 -6.00 1.18
C CYS A 14 1.48 -5.24 1.71
N GLY A 15 2.47 -5.91 2.28
CA GLY A 15 3.71 -5.30 2.77
C GLY A 15 3.75 -5.17 4.28
N SER A 16 2.89 -4.34 4.87
CA SER A 16 2.91 -4.10 6.31
C SER A 16 2.39 -5.29 7.13
N LEU A 17 3.13 -5.61 8.20
CA LEU A 17 2.78 -6.63 9.18
C LEU A 17 2.47 -6.00 10.53
N LEU A 18 1.90 -6.78 11.46
CA LEU A 18 1.63 -6.32 12.83
C LEU A 18 2.93 -5.97 13.53
N ARG A 19 3.03 -4.75 14.02
CA ARG A 19 4.17 -4.31 14.81
C ARG A 19 4.11 -4.89 16.21
N PRO A 20 5.16 -5.62 16.64
CA PRO A 20 5.23 -6.15 18.00
C PRO A 20 5.11 -5.05 19.06
N GLN A 21 4.53 -5.37 20.22
CA GLN A 21 4.37 -4.42 21.33
C GLN A 21 5.69 -3.79 21.75
N GLU A 22 6.78 -4.58 21.75
CA GLU A 22 8.13 -4.13 22.06
C GLU A 22 8.59 -2.99 21.14
N LEU A 23 8.38 -3.15 19.82
CA LEU A 23 8.72 -2.12 18.82
C LEU A 23 7.86 -0.86 19.02
N ARG A 24 6.56 -1.01 19.29
CA ARG A 24 5.67 0.13 19.55
C ARG A 24 6.09 0.91 20.79
N SER A 25 6.44 0.20 21.88
CA SER A 25 6.93 0.82 23.12
C SER A 25 8.27 1.52 22.91
N ALA A 26 9.19 0.92 22.13
CA ALA A 26 10.47 1.53 21.78
C ALA A 26 10.30 2.82 21.00
N ARG A 27 9.40 2.86 20.01
CA ARG A 27 9.10 4.07 19.23
C ARG A 27 8.51 5.18 20.10
N ALA A 28 7.62 4.86 21.03
CA ALA A 28 7.08 5.82 21.98
C ALA A 28 8.18 6.40 22.88
N ALA A 29 9.05 5.56 23.43
CA ALA A 29 10.19 5.99 24.26
C ALA A 29 11.17 6.88 23.46
N HIS A 30 11.46 6.51 22.21
CA HIS A 30 12.30 7.31 21.32
C HIS A 30 11.68 8.68 21.02
N ALA A 31 10.39 8.74 20.70
CA ALA A 31 9.68 9.99 20.43
C ALA A 31 9.67 10.95 21.66
N LEU A 32 9.73 10.39 22.88
CA LEU A 32 9.86 11.14 24.13
C LEU A 32 11.31 11.48 24.50
N GLY A 33 12.29 11.14 23.66
CA GLY A 33 13.72 11.36 23.92
C GLY A 33 14.30 10.45 25.03
N GLN A 34 13.60 9.35 25.36
CA GLN A 34 14.00 8.39 26.38
C GLN A 34 14.84 7.23 25.82
N MET A 35 14.96 7.13 24.50
CA MET A 35 15.69 6.10 23.76
C MET A 35 16.47 6.74 22.61
N GLY A 36 17.69 6.28 22.36
CA GLY A 36 18.51 6.76 21.26
C GLY A 36 18.21 6.05 19.93
N ASP A 37 18.69 6.65 18.81
CA ASP A 37 18.49 6.12 17.46
C ASP A 37 19.06 4.72 17.28
N ASP A 38 20.28 4.45 17.78
CA ASP A 38 20.94 3.14 17.66
C ASP A 38 20.20 2.05 18.42
N GLU A 39 19.66 2.36 19.59
CA GLU A 39 18.89 1.42 20.40
C GLU A 39 17.55 1.08 19.72
N LEU A 40 16.83 2.09 19.20
CA LEU A 40 15.62 1.88 18.41
C LEU A 40 15.92 1.02 17.17
N ARG A 41 16.99 1.34 16.46
CA ARG A 41 17.42 0.58 15.28
C ARG A 41 17.67 -0.91 15.60
N GLY A 42 18.30 -1.22 16.72
CA GLY A 42 18.51 -2.60 17.15
C GLY A 42 17.20 -3.36 17.43
N ILE A 43 16.20 -2.68 17.98
CA ILE A 43 14.86 -3.24 18.22
C ILE A 43 14.12 -3.44 16.89
N GLU A 44 14.21 -2.49 15.96
CA GLU A 44 13.65 -2.61 14.61
C GLU A 44 14.25 -3.81 13.88
N ASP A 45 15.58 -3.94 13.88
CA ASP A 45 16.29 -5.05 13.25
C ASP A 45 15.80 -6.40 13.79
N THR A 46 15.70 -6.52 15.11
CA THR A 46 15.21 -7.73 15.77
C THR A 46 13.76 -8.04 15.38
N ALA A 47 12.91 -7.04 15.34
CA ALA A 47 11.51 -7.20 14.96
C ALA A 47 11.38 -7.63 13.48
N ILE A 48 12.16 -7.03 12.56
CA ILE A 48 12.16 -7.41 11.15
C ILE A 48 12.63 -8.85 10.95
N LEU A 49 13.69 -9.28 11.66
CA LEU A 49 14.16 -10.67 11.58
C LEU A 49 13.09 -11.66 12.04
N ARG A 50 12.35 -11.36 13.12
CA ARG A 50 11.20 -12.17 13.56
C ARG A 50 10.07 -12.20 12.51
N ALA A 51 9.81 -11.07 11.86
CA ALA A 51 8.81 -10.98 10.79
C ALA A 51 9.20 -11.80 9.55
N LEU A 52 10.48 -11.78 9.16
CA LEU A 52 11.00 -12.62 8.07
C LEU A 52 10.89 -14.11 8.41
N GLU A 53 11.20 -14.48 9.66
CA GLU A 53 11.05 -15.87 10.12
C GLU A 53 9.59 -16.32 10.15
N LEU A 54 8.66 -15.48 10.61
CA LEU A 54 7.21 -15.75 10.51
C LEU A 54 6.80 -16.03 9.07
N GLN A 55 7.17 -15.15 8.14
CA GLN A 55 6.86 -15.29 6.72
C GLN A 55 7.43 -16.59 6.13
N ARG A 56 8.65 -16.96 6.51
CA ARG A 56 9.28 -18.23 6.12
C ARG A 56 8.52 -19.44 6.68
N GLN A 57 8.12 -19.40 7.94
CA GLN A 57 7.39 -20.50 8.58
C GLN A 57 6.02 -20.75 7.95
N VAL A 58 5.30 -19.70 7.60
CA VAL A 58 4.01 -19.82 6.90
C VAL A 58 4.17 -20.12 5.40
N GLY A 59 5.39 -20.08 4.87
CA GLY A 59 5.67 -20.40 3.47
C GLY A 59 5.31 -19.31 2.48
N LEU A 60 5.33 -18.04 2.87
CA LEU A 60 5.14 -16.94 1.93
C LEU A 60 6.27 -16.94 0.89
N PRO A 61 5.95 -16.85 -0.40
CA PRO A 61 6.95 -16.89 -1.48
C PRO A 61 7.65 -15.52 -1.71
N ILE A 62 7.08 -14.43 -1.19
CA ILE A 62 7.60 -13.06 -1.28
C ILE A 62 7.65 -12.47 0.12
N TYR A 63 8.79 -11.91 0.48
CA TYR A 63 9.05 -11.35 1.81
C TYR A 63 8.94 -9.83 1.82
N SER A 64 8.73 -9.26 3.01
CA SER A 64 8.91 -7.83 3.29
C SER A 64 9.49 -7.64 4.69
N ASP A 65 9.99 -6.45 4.99
CA ASP A 65 10.41 -6.04 6.34
C ASP A 65 9.24 -5.72 7.28
N GLY A 66 7.99 -5.90 6.81
CA GLY A 66 6.76 -5.56 7.53
C GLY A 66 6.51 -4.07 7.66
N GLU A 67 7.32 -3.23 7.00
CA GLU A 67 7.33 -1.75 7.11
C GLU A 67 7.63 -1.29 8.56
N PHE A 68 8.41 -2.07 9.30
CA PHE A 68 8.63 -1.84 10.71
C PHE A 68 9.50 -0.62 11.01
N ARG A 69 10.20 -0.07 10.02
CA ARG A 69 10.95 1.19 10.16
C ARG A 69 10.11 2.43 9.91
N ARG A 70 8.90 2.30 9.34
CA ARG A 70 8.00 3.40 9.02
C ARG A 70 6.97 3.62 10.13
N LYS A 71 6.62 4.87 10.44
CA LYS A 71 5.46 5.19 11.29
C LYS A 71 4.15 4.94 10.56
N PHE A 72 4.12 5.27 9.26
CA PHE A 72 3.00 5.05 8.34
C PHE A 72 3.53 4.54 7.01
N PHE A 73 2.70 3.77 6.29
CA PHE A 73 3.04 3.24 4.97
C PHE A 73 3.46 4.35 3.97
N HIS A 74 2.92 5.57 4.11
CA HIS A 74 3.21 6.70 3.22
C HIS A 74 4.33 7.63 3.72
N GLU A 75 4.97 7.37 4.85
CA GLU A 75 6.01 8.23 5.44
C GLU A 75 7.18 8.48 4.47
N ALA A 76 7.47 7.51 3.61
CA ALA A 76 8.51 7.65 2.59
C ALA A 76 8.22 8.82 1.61
N LEU A 77 6.95 9.16 1.37
CA LEU A 77 6.56 10.24 0.47
C LEU A 77 6.98 11.61 1.03
N GLU A 78 6.74 11.85 2.32
CA GLU A 78 7.10 13.09 3.00
C GLU A 78 8.61 13.18 3.23
N GLY A 79 9.27 12.03 3.46
CA GLY A 79 10.71 11.94 3.67
C GLY A 79 11.56 12.04 2.40
N ALA A 80 10.97 11.80 1.23
CA ALA A 80 11.68 11.68 -0.05
C ALA A 80 12.24 13.01 -0.59
N ALA A 81 11.69 14.15 -0.17
CA ALA A 81 12.03 15.46 -0.75
C ALA A 81 12.20 16.58 0.29
N GLU A 82 13.08 17.53 -0.05
CA GLU A 82 13.06 18.86 0.53
C GLU A 82 11.89 19.67 -0.04
N GLY A 83 11.49 20.73 0.65
CA GLY A 83 10.38 21.59 0.24
C GLY A 83 9.02 21.06 0.70
N VAL A 84 8.99 20.06 1.57
CA VAL A 84 7.82 19.58 2.32
C VAL A 84 8.01 19.88 3.80
N ALA A 85 6.98 20.36 4.48
CA ALA A 85 6.96 20.56 5.92
C ALA A 85 5.66 20.03 6.52
N ASP A 86 5.66 19.80 7.83
CA ASP A 86 4.43 19.52 8.58
C ASP A 86 3.70 20.82 8.89
N ALA A 87 2.43 20.92 8.49
CA ALA A 87 1.57 22.06 8.83
C ALA A 87 1.13 22.07 10.29
N GLY A 88 1.45 21.03 11.06
CA GLY A 88 1.12 20.90 12.47
C GLY A 88 -0.29 20.35 12.76
N PRO A 89 -0.62 20.21 14.05
CA PRO A 89 -1.82 19.50 14.49
C PRO A 89 -3.14 20.21 14.18
N ASP A 90 -3.12 21.51 14.01
CA ASP A 90 -4.32 22.32 13.73
C ASP A 90 -4.73 22.29 12.24
N PHE A 91 -3.86 21.77 11.39
CA PHE A 91 -4.19 21.58 9.98
C PHE A 91 -5.18 20.43 9.83
N GLU A 92 -6.24 20.64 9.04
CA GLU A 92 -7.30 19.66 8.86
C GLU A 92 -6.75 18.35 8.29
N ARG A 93 -6.66 17.34 9.16
CA ARG A 93 -6.03 16.05 8.86
C ARG A 93 -6.87 15.21 7.92
N PHE A 94 -6.19 14.31 7.21
CA PHE A 94 -6.87 13.11 6.74
C PHE A 94 -7.51 12.39 7.93
N PRO A 95 -8.77 11.96 7.84
CA PRO A 95 -9.45 11.22 8.92
C PRO A 95 -8.92 9.77 9.03
N LEU A 96 -7.58 9.61 9.08
CA LEU A 96 -6.92 8.31 9.01
C LEU A 96 -6.82 7.58 10.34
N LEU A 97 -6.97 8.28 11.48
CA LEU A 97 -6.81 7.68 12.80
C LEU A 97 -7.92 8.17 13.74
N ARG A 98 -8.34 7.26 14.61
CA ARG A 98 -9.27 7.63 15.68
C ARG A 98 -8.60 8.65 16.58
N THR A 99 -9.30 9.75 16.85
CA THR A 99 -8.80 10.84 17.70
C THR A 99 -8.35 10.35 19.09
N ALA A 100 -9.00 9.28 19.61
CA ALA A 100 -8.63 8.67 20.89
C ALA A 100 -7.26 8.00 20.84
N ASP A 101 -6.91 7.31 19.75
CA ASP A 101 -5.62 6.63 19.60
C ASP A 101 -4.49 7.66 19.43
N LEU A 102 -4.75 8.76 18.71
CA LEU A 102 -3.82 9.86 18.56
C LEU A 102 -3.64 10.68 19.84
N ALA A 103 -4.71 10.87 20.61
CA ALA A 103 -4.63 11.56 21.91
C ALA A 103 -3.83 10.74 22.93
N ALA A 104 -3.92 9.40 22.85
CA ALA A 104 -3.16 8.50 23.72
C ALA A 104 -1.69 8.34 23.30
N ASN A 105 -1.38 8.55 22.00
CA ASN A 105 -0.06 8.30 21.42
C ASN A 105 0.27 9.40 20.38
N PRO A 106 0.51 10.63 20.81
CA PRO A 106 0.77 11.76 19.89
C PRO A 106 2.02 11.56 19.03
N GLU A 107 2.98 10.75 19.49
CA GLU A 107 4.22 10.42 18.78
C GLU A 107 3.99 9.62 17.49
N ILE A 108 2.83 8.96 17.37
CA ILE A 108 2.43 8.25 16.15
C ILE A 108 1.54 9.09 15.23
N ALA A 109 1.36 10.38 15.52
CA ALA A 109 0.56 11.24 14.65
C ALA A 109 1.24 11.35 13.27
N PRO A 110 0.49 11.15 12.17
CA PRO A 110 1.03 11.41 10.85
C PRO A 110 1.31 12.91 10.70
N ILE A 111 2.32 13.25 9.93
CA ILE A 111 2.51 14.63 9.53
C ILE A 111 1.37 15.08 8.60
N ASN A 112 1.09 16.38 8.58
CA ASN A 112 0.19 17.00 7.62
C ASN A 112 1.05 17.70 6.55
N PRO A 113 1.40 17.04 5.44
CA PRO A 113 2.37 17.56 4.51
C PRO A 113 1.81 18.78 3.77
N ILE A 114 2.61 19.85 3.76
CA ILE A 114 2.42 21.01 2.90
C ILE A 114 3.71 21.30 2.15
N VAL A 115 3.56 21.79 0.95
CA VAL A 115 4.70 22.24 0.13
C VAL A 115 5.07 23.67 0.54
N THR A 116 6.36 23.87 0.83
CA THR A 116 6.93 25.15 1.23
C THR A 116 7.88 25.74 0.19
N GLY A 117 8.08 25.04 -0.92
CA GLY A 117 8.97 25.45 -2.02
C GLY A 117 9.03 24.37 -3.10
N LYS A 118 9.92 24.57 -4.08
CA LYS A 118 10.16 23.56 -5.11
C LYS A 118 10.74 22.29 -4.49
N LEU A 119 10.16 21.13 -4.82
CA LEU A 119 10.65 19.84 -4.33
C LEU A 119 12.02 19.52 -4.91
N ARG A 120 12.89 18.98 -4.06
CA ARG A 120 14.20 18.44 -4.45
C ARG A 120 14.38 17.08 -3.78
N PRO A 121 14.86 16.06 -4.49
CA PRO A 121 15.09 14.76 -3.87
C PRO A 121 16.12 14.87 -2.74
N ARG A 122 15.88 14.18 -1.63
CA ARG A 122 16.81 14.06 -0.49
C ARG A 122 17.83 12.92 -0.67
N GLY A 123 17.78 12.23 -1.78
CA GLY A 123 18.56 11.02 -2.06
C GLY A 123 17.70 9.77 -2.00
N ARG A 124 18.31 8.63 -1.74
CA ARG A 124 17.65 7.33 -1.60
C ARG A 124 16.91 7.26 -0.27
N PHE A 125 15.63 6.93 -0.31
CA PHE A 125 14.79 6.88 0.90
C PHE A 125 14.33 5.46 1.29
N THR A 126 14.60 4.44 0.45
CA THR A 126 14.38 3.02 0.78
C THR A 126 15.69 2.22 0.90
N SER A 127 16.85 2.87 0.81
CA SER A 127 18.15 2.18 0.77
C SER A 127 18.40 1.28 1.98
N ASP A 128 17.97 1.71 3.18
CA ASP A 128 18.13 0.93 4.41
C ASP A 128 17.27 -0.33 4.39
N GLU A 129 16.03 -0.24 3.90
CA GLU A 129 15.13 -1.38 3.74
C GLU A 129 15.67 -2.38 2.73
N VAL A 130 16.10 -1.89 1.56
CA VAL A 130 16.70 -2.72 0.50
C VAL A 130 17.94 -3.43 1.02
N THR A 131 18.89 -2.68 1.62
CA THR A 131 20.15 -3.23 2.12
C THR A 131 19.92 -4.29 3.20
N PHE A 132 18.96 -4.05 4.10
CA PHE A 132 18.62 -5.00 5.16
C PHE A 132 18.01 -6.28 4.60
N LEU A 133 17.04 -6.15 3.70
CA LEU A 133 16.38 -7.30 3.08
C LEU A 133 17.32 -8.12 2.18
N GLN A 134 18.23 -7.48 1.45
CA GLN A 134 19.26 -8.19 0.67
C GLN A 134 20.16 -9.09 1.54
N ARG A 135 20.41 -8.69 2.79
CA ARG A 135 21.27 -9.45 3.72
C ARG A 135 20.51 -10.55 4.47
N HIS A 136 19.22 -10.36 4.72
CA HIS A 136 18.49 -11.15 5.70
C HIS A 136 17.27 -11.88 5.15
N SER A 137 16.77 -11.49 3.98
CA SER A 137 15.58 -12.16 3.42
C SER A 137 15.89 -13.61 3.03
N PRO A 138 15.06 -14.58 3.44
CA PRO A 138 15.24 -15.99 3.06
C PRO A 138 15.01 -16.26 1.57
N GLY A 139 14.41 -15.34 0.83
CA GLY A 139 14.06 -15.49 -0.58
C GLY A 139 13.73 -14.15 -1.25
N PRO A 140 13.05 -14.17 -2.39
CA PRO A 140 12.63 -12.96 -3.07
C PRO A 140 11.82 -12.05 -2.16
N PHE A 141 12.05 -10.74 -2.23
CA PHE A 141 11.35 -9.77 -1.40
C PHE A 141 10.82 -8.61 -2.23
N LYS A 142 9.87 -7.90 -1.65
CA LYS A 142 9.31 -6.68 -2.23
C LYS A 142 9.68 -5.45 -1.42
N ILE A 143 9.73 -4.32 -2.14
CA ILE A 143 9.72 -2.98 -1.55
C ILE A 143 8.39 -2.32 -1.89
N THR A 144 7.74 -1.74 -0.89
CA THR A 144 6.52 -0.95 -1.05
C THR A 144 6.86 0.54 -1.09
N LEU A 145 6.23 1.25 -2.00
CA LEU A 145 6.30 2.71 -2.13
C LEU A 145 4.88 3.28 -2.05
N PRO A 146 4.67 4.42 -1.40
CA PRO A 146 3.39 5.10 -1.50
C PRO A 146 3.19 5.64 -2.92
N SER A 147 1.96 5.60 -3.37
CA SER A 147 1.58 6.13 -4.68
C SER A 147 1.57 7.66 -4.71
N PRO A 148 1.89 8.31 -5.83
CA PRO A 148 1.62 9.72 -6.04
C PRO A 148 0.15 10.10 -5.85
N ALA A 149 -0.79 9.16 -5.98
CA ALA A 149 -2.21 9.38 -5.68
C ALA A 149 -2.47 9.77 -4.20
N MET A 150 -1.49 9.58 -3.32
CA MET A 150 -1.53 10.04 -1.93
C MET A 150 -1.31 11.56 -1.80
N VAL A 151 -0.68 12.19 -2.76
CA VAL A 151 -0.54 13.66 -2.79
C VAL A 151 -1.92 14.28 -3.04
N THR A 152 -2.26 15.27 -2.25
CA THR A 152 -3.54 15.97 -2.35
C THR A 152 -3.35 17.45 -2.64
N ARG A 153 -4.42 18.10 -3.12
CA ARG A 153 -4.44 19.56 -3.33
C ARG A 153 -4.17 20.35 -2.04
N LYS A 154 -4.41 19.75 -0.86
CA LYS A 154 -4.08 20.34 0.45
C LYS A 154 -2.58 20.60 0.61
N TRP A 155 -1.71 19.85 -0.09
CA TRP A 155 -0.28 20.12 -0.07
C TRP A 155 0.08 21.52 -0.58
N LEU A 156 -0.78 22.13 -1.41
CA LEU A 156 -0.64 23.51 -1.91
C LEU A 156 -1.29 24.57 -1.00
N ALA A 157 -1.54 24.24 0.28
CA ALA A 157 -2.20 25.16 1.21
C ALA A 157 -1.35 26.42 1.53
N SER A 158 -0.02 26.33 1.45
CA SER A 158 0.87 27.47 1.70
C SER A 158 0.99 28.40 0.49
N ASP A 159 1.26 29.70 0.74
CA ASP A 159 1.57 30.65 -0.34
C ASP A 159 2.84 30.26 -1.10
N ALA A 160 3.86 29.80 -0.37
CA ALA A 160 5.11 29.34 -0.95
C ALA A 160 4.89 28.11 -1.86
N GLY A 161 4.03 27.17 -1.43
CA GLY A 161 3.64 26.00 -2.25
C GLY A 161 2.94 26.41 -3.53
N ARG A 162 1.96 27.32 -3.46
CA ARG A 162 1.26 27.85 -4.65
C ARG A 162 2.17 28.65 -5.58
N ALA A 163 3.14 29.35 -5.04
CA ALA A 163 4.15 30.06 -5.83
C ALA A 163 5.11 29.10 -6.55
N ALA A 164 5.49 27.99 -5.90
CA ALA A 164 6.36 26.96 -6.48
C ALA A 164 5.65 26.07 -7.49
N TYR A 165 4.35 25.82 -7.28
CA TYR A 165 3.53 24.91 -8.08
C TYR A 165 2.20 25.55 -8.45
N PRO A 166 2.07 26.06 -9.68
CA PRO A 166 0.87 26.76 -10.15
C PRO A 166 -0.36 25.85 -10.24
N THR A 167 -0.16 24.54 -10.40
CA THR A 167 -1.24 23.55 -10.45
C THR A 167 -0.86 22.29 -9.69
N PHE A 168 -1.87 21.51 -9.33
CA PHE A 168 -1.71 20.21 -8.67
C PHE A 168 -0.93 19.21 -9.55
N GLU A 169 -1.19 19.23 -10.85
CA GLU A 169 -0.55 18.31 -11.80
C GLU A 169 0.97 18.55 -11.90
N VAL A 170 1.41 19.81 -11.80
CA VAL A 170 2.85 20.13 -11.79
C VAL A 170 3.52 19.64 -10.50
N LEU A 171 2.85 19.74 -9.36
CA LEU A 171 3.33 19.15 -8.12
C LEU A 171 3.42 17.62 -8.23
N LEU A 172 2.36 17.00 -8.70
CA LEU A 172 2.24 15.55 -8.83
C LEU A 172 3.32 14.97 -9.76
N HIS A 173 3.61 15.67 -10.86
CA HIS A 173 4.69 15.31 -11.78
C HIS A 173 6.08 15.31 -11.10
N ASP A 174 6.40 16.35 -10.31
CA ASP A 174 7.67 16.39 -9.60
C ASP A 174 7.79 15.29 -8.54
N VAL A 175 6.70 15.00 -7.82
CA VAL A 175 6.66 13.85 -6.89
C VAL A 175 6.93 12.55 -7.66
N ALA A 176 6.28 12.37 -8.81
CA ALA A 176 6.47 11.18 -9.63
C ALA A 176 7.91 11.03 -10.14
N LEU A 177 8.60 12.11 -10.49
CA LEU A 177 10.01 12.07 -10.89
C LEU A 177 10.93 11.58 -9.76
N ILE A 178 10.69 12.04 -8.52
CA ILE A 178 11.46 11.62 -7.35
C ILE A 178 11.25 10.12 -7.10
N PHE A 179 10.01 9.64 -7.14
CA PHE A 179 9.68 8.24 -6.92
C PHE A 179 10.11 7.33 -8.07
N ALA A 180 10.09 7.83 -9.31
CA ALA A 180 10.58 7.11 -10.48
C ALA A 180 12.09 6.84 -10.36
N ALA A 181 12.86 7.83 -9.92
CA ALA A 181 14.30 7.65 -9.68
C ALA A 181 14.57 6.62 -8.57
N GLU A 182 13.79 6.62 -7.50
CA GLU A 182 13.90 5.62 -6.44
C GLU A 182 13.54 4.21 -6.94
N ALA A 183 12.42 4.06 -7.66
CA ALA A 183 11.98 2.79 -8.22
C ALA A 183 13.00 2.22 -9.22
N GLU A 184 13.62 3.07 -10.05
CA GLU A 184 14.71 2.66 -10.93
C GLU A 184 15.92 2.15 -10.15
N ALA A 185 16.31 2.84 -9.08
CA ALA A 185 17.43 2.45 -8.24
C ALA A 185 17.15 1.12 -7.51
N ILE A 186 15.95 0.94 -6.92
CA ILE A 186 15.52 -0.33 -6.30
C ILE A 186 15.63 -1.48 -7.31
N ALA A 187 15.11 -1.30 -8.53
CA ALA A 187 15.19 -2.30 -9.59
C ALA A 187 16.63 -2.59 -10.02
N ALA A 188 17.49 -1.56 -10.07
CA ALA A 188 18.93 -1.70 -10.41
C ALA A 188 19.71 -2.47 -9.33
N GLU A 189 19.28 -2.42 -8.08
CA GLU A 189 19.83 -3.18 -6.95
C GLU A 189 19.38 -4.65 -6.93
N GLY A 190 18.56 -5.09 -7.90
CA GLY A 190 18.15 -6.48 -8.05
C GLY A 190 16.90 -6.87 -7.27
N VAL A 191 16.15 -5.92 -6.75
CA VAL A 191 14.84 -6.21 -6.15
C VAL A 191 13.89 -6.67 -7.24
N SER A 192 13.26 -7.82 -7.04
CA SER A 192 12.43 -8.47 -8.06
C SER A 192 10.95 -8.08 -8.00
N TYR A 193 10.52 -7.32 -6.98
CA TYR A 193 9.13 -6.93 -6.81
C TYR A 193 9.03 -5.52 -6.19
N ILE A 194 8.37 -4.60 -6.88
CA ILE A 194 8.10 -3.24 -6.42
C ILE A 194 6.59 -3.03 -6.43
N GLN A 195 6.04 -2.60 -5.29
CA GLN A 195 4.61 -2.37 -5.10
C GLN A 195 4.34 -0.90 -4.81
N LEU A 196 3.36 -0.31 -5.48
CA LEU A 196 2.82 1.01 -5.15
C LEU A 196 1.53 0.86 -4.36
N ASP A 197 1.44 1.51 -3.20
CA ASP A 197 0.25 1.52 -2.36
C ASP A 197 -0.63 2.73 -2.69
N ALA A 198 -1.76 2.47 -3.35
CA ALA A 198 -2.59 3.48 -3.99
C ALA A 198 -4.06 3.49 -3.50
N PRO A 199 -4.33 3.69 -2.20
CA PRO A 199 -5.71 3.77 -1.71
C PRO A 199 -6.48 4.97 -2.27
N GLY A 200 -5.80 5.98 -2.79
CA GLY A 200 -6.41 7.15 -3.43
C GLY A 200 -7.23 6.85 -4.68
N TYR A 201 -7.02 5.69 -5.31
CA TYR A 201 -7.76 5.30 -6.52
C TYR A 201 -9.23 4.96 -6.26
N THR A 202 -9.61 4.60 -5.05
CA THR A 202 -11.00 4.20 -4.76
C THR A 202 -12.01 5.26 -5.13
N ARG A 203 -11.67 6.55 -5.02
CA ARG A 203 -12.55 7.66 -5.42
C ARG A 203 -12.86 7.67 -6.93
N PHE A 204 -11.97 7.13 -7.77
CA PHE A 204 -12.17 7.01 -9.22
C PHE A 204 -12.91 5.73 -9.63
N MET A 205 -13.07 4.78 -8.70
CA MET A 205 -13.79 3.53 -8.92
C MET A 205 -15.25 3.60 -8.47
N LEU A 206 -15.65 4.72 -7.86
CA LEU A 206 -16.98 4.95 -7.28
C LEU A 206 -17.68 6.11 -7.98
N ARG A 207 -18.95 5.92 -8.40
CA ARG A 207 -19.77 7.02 -8.93
C ARG A 207 -19.90 8.17 -7.94
N ASP A 208 -20.15 7.85 -6.68
CA ASP A 208 -20.25 8.86 -5.61
C ASP A 208 -18.91 9.62 -5.43
N GLY A 209 -17.77 8.94 -5.55
CA GLY A 209 -16.45 9.57 -5.50
C GLY A 209 -16.23 10.57 -6.63
N ILE A 210 -16.62 10.21 -7.85
CA ILE A 210 -16.61 11.10 -9.01
C ILE A 210 -17.50 12.34 -8.78
N ASP A 211 -18.69 12.12 -8.21
CA ASP A 211 -19.64 13.23 -7.95
C ASP A 211 -19.17 14.11 -6.79
N GLU A 212 -18.49 13.56 -5.80
CA GLU A 212 -17.83 14.35 -4.73
C GLU A 212 -16.73 15.24 -5.30
N MET A 213 -15.89 14.72 -6.20
CA MET A 213 -14.86 15.51 -6.89
C MET A 213 -15.48 16.68 -7.66
N ARG A 214 -16.54 16.43 -8.44
CA ARG A 214 -17.26 17.46 -9.17
C ARG A 214 -17.85 18.53 -8.25
N ARG A 215 -18.47 18.12 -7.14
CA ARG A 215 -19.00 19.05 -6.12
C ARG A 215 -17.91 19.91 -5.47
N ALA A 216 -16.71 19.37 -5.35
CA ALA A 216 -15.53 20.08 -4.86
C ALA A 216 -14.87 20.98 -5.95
N GLY A 217 -15.45 21.08 -7.16
CA GLY A 217 -14.88 21.86 -8.27
C GLY A 217 -13.65 21.20 -8.91
N ILE A 218 -13.46 19.89 -8.70
CA ILE A 218 -12.37 19.11 -9.28
C ILE A 218 -12.89 18.42 -10.53
N ASP A 219 -12.16 18.55 -11.65
CA ASP A 219 -12.42 17.77 -12.85
C ASP A 219 -11.88 16.34 -12.66
N PRO A 220 -12.75 15.31 -12.53
CA PRO A 220 -12.32 13.95 -12.27
C PRO A 220 -11.50 13.34 -13.41
N GLU A 221 -11.78 13.71 -14.65
CA GLU A 221 -11.08 13.17 -15.83
C GLU A 221 -9.65 13.69 -15.90
N ARG A 222 -9.49 14.99 -15.69
CA ARG A 222 -8.18 15.64 -15.65
C ARG A 222 -7.33 15.09 -14.49
N GLU A 223 -7.93 14.96 -13.30
CA GLU A 223 -7.21 14.44 -12.14
C GLU A 223 -6.87 12.95 -12.28
N PHE A 224 -7.79 12.14 -12.80
CA PHE A 224 -7.53 10.73 -13.11
C PHE A 224 -6.34 10.59 -14.08
N THR A 225 -6.35 11.35 -15.17
CA THR A 225 -5.26 11.31 -16.16
C THR A 225 -3.92 11.67 -15.54
N ALA A 226 -3.86 12.74 -14.74
CA ALA A 226 -2.63 13.18 -14.09
C ALA A 226 -2.09 12.14 -13.09
N VAL A 227 -2.97 11.53 -12.30
CA VAL A 227 -2.58 10.51 -11.32
C VAL A 227 -2.08 9.25 -12.02
N VAL A 228 -2.78 8.78 -13.06
CA VAL A 228 -2.36 7.59 -13.84
C VAL A 228 -1.02 7.84 -14.54
N GLU A 229 -0.80 9.01 -15.12
CA GLU A 229 0.48 9.35 -15.75
C GLU A 229 1.63 9.35 -14.74
N ALA A 230 1.40 9.91 -13.55
CA ALA A 230 2.38 9.92 -12.45
C ALA A 230 2.72 8.49 -11.97
N GLU A 231 1.72 7.63 -11.80
CA GLU A 231 1.92 6.22 -11.47
C GLU A 231 2.72 5.49 -12.57
N ASN A 232 2.28 5.62 -13.82
CA ASN A 232 2.91 4.93 -14.93
C ASN A 232 4.38 5.36 -15.13
N MET A 233 4.72 6.59 -14.80
CA MET A 233 6.12 7.04 -14.79
C MET A 233 6.96 6.19 -13.84
N ILE A 234 6.48 5.93 -12.62
CA ILE A 234 7.17 5.11 -11.62
C ILE A 234 7.22 3.65 -12.06
N LEU A 235 6.08 3.10 -12.51
CA LEU A 235 5.99 1.71 -12.98
C LEU A 235 6.95 1.43 -14.15
N ARG A 236 7.06 2.36 -15.12
CA ARG A 236 8.00 2.25 -16.24
C ARG A 236 9.45 2.29 -15.79
N SER A 237 9.80 3.18 -14.85
CA SER A 237 11.17 3.31 -14.33
C SER A 237 11.63 2.06 -13.58
N ALA A 238 10.71 1.39 -12.89
CA ALA A 238 10.98 0.12 -12.22
C ALA A 238 11.04 -1.07 -13.20
N ARG A 239 10.48 -0.95 -14.42
CA ARG A 239 10.29 -2.06 -15.34
C ARG A 239 11.61 -2.52 -15.96
N ARG A 240 12.11 -3.64 -15.48
CA ARG A 240 13.28 -4.35 -15.99
C ARG A 240 12.94 -5.83 -16.15
N ALA A 241 13.75 -6.56 -16.93
CA ALA A 241 13.58 -8.01 -17.05
C ALA A 241 13.68 -8.65 -15.65
N GLY A 242 12.63 -9.34 -15.23
CA GLY A 242 12.58 -10.05 -13.94
C GLY A 242 12.00 -9.24 -12.77
N VAL A 243 11.67 -7.96 -12.94
CA VAL A 243 10.98 -7.17 -11.92
C VAL A 243 9.46 -7.23 -12.14
N THR A 244 8.72 -7.58 -11.10
CA THR A 244 7.26 -7.45 -11.05
C THR A 244 6.91 -6.06 -10.51
N VAL A 245 6.10 -5.30 -11.23
CA VAL A 245 5.55 -4.03 -10.77
C VAL A 245 4.08 -4.20 -10.42
N ALA A 246 3.72 -3.86 -9.18
CA ALA A 246 2.38 -4.09 -8.65
C ALA A 246 1.75 -2.80 -8.11
N VAL A 247 0.42 -2.74 -8.11
CA VAL A 247 -0.35 -1.68 -7.49
C VAL A 247 -1.34 -2.29 -6.51
N HIS A 248 -1.27 -1.85 -5.25
CA HIS A 248 -2.22 -2.22 -4.21
C HIS A 248 -3.32 -1.17 -4.12
N ILE A 249 -4.56 -1.61 -4.34
CA ILE A 249 -5.76 -0.78 -4.31
C ILE A 249 -6.67 -1.30 -3.21
N CYS A 250 -6.83 -0.50 -2.15
CA CYS A 250 -7.75 -0.79 -1.06
C CYS A 250 -8.62 0.43 -0.74
N HIS A 251 -9.66 0.24 0.08
CA HIS A 251 -10.53 1.33 0.53
C HIS A 251 -9.90 2.23 1.60
N GLY A 252 -8.63 2.01 1.95
CA GLY A 252 -8.03 2.65 3.10
C GLY A 252 -8.61 2.10 4.40
N THR A 253 -7.92 1.15 5.00
CA THR A 253 -8.34 0.44 6.22
C THR A 253 -8.57 1.40 7.40
N TYR A 254 -8.08 2.61 7.31
CA TYR A 254 -8.10 3.62 8.38
C TYR A 254 -9.08 4.79 8.13
N PHE A 255 -9.83 4.81 7.03
CA PHE A 255 -10.83 5.86 6.82
C PHE A 255 -11.99 5.72 7.81
N LEU A 256 -12.20 6.78 8.60
CA LEU A 256 -13.20 6.83 9.68
C LEU A 256 -14.61 7.16 9.19
N ASP A 257 -14.78 7.53 7.94
CA ASP A 257 -16.08 7.90 7.35
C ASP A 257 -17.02 6.71 7.09
N GLY A 258 -16.66 5.54 7.58
CA GLY A 258 -17.42 4.31 7.43
C GLY A 258 -17.28 3.62 6.06
N ARG A 259 -16.60 4.25 5.09
CA ARG A 259 -16.44 3.71 3.74
C ARG A 259 -15.43 2.56 3.67
N GLY A 260 -14.52 2.48 4.63
CA GLY A 260 -13.52 1.41 4.74
C GLY A 260 -13.56 0.65 6.07
N THR A 261 -14.52 0.92 6.96
CA THR A 261 -14.61 0.29 8.27
C THR A 261 -15.51 -0.94 8.26
N SER A 262 -15.30 -1.86 9.20
CA SER A 262 -16.15 -3.05 9.40
C SER A 262 -17.61 -2.72 9.74
N GLY A 263 -18.00 -1.45 9.89
CA GLY A 263 -19.35 -0.95 10.18
C GLY A 263 -20.01 -0.13 9.08
N GLY A 264 -19.25 0.29 8.04
CA GLY A 264 -19.79 1.10 6.94
C GLY A 264 -20.67 0.29 5.96
N PRO A 265 -21.45 0.97 5.09
CA PRO A 265 -22.20 0.31 4.04
C PRO A 265 -21.24 -0.40 3.07
N ALA A 266 -21.75 -1.46 2.44
CA ALA A 266 -21.01 -2.12 1.36
C ALA A 266 -20.73 -1.10 0.23
N VAL A 267 -19.50 -1.05 -0.22
CA VAL A 267 -19.06 -0.19 -1.32
C VAL A 267 -19.04 -1.04 -2.58
N SER A 268 -19.89 -0.68 -3.55
CA SER A 268 -19.89 -1.33 -4.86
C SER A 268 -19.05 -0.49 -5.82
N TYR A 269 -17.93 -1.03 -6.26
CA TYR A 269 -17.17 -0.43 -7.35
C TYR A 269 -17.97 -0.45 -8.64
N ASP A 270 -17.91 0.65 -9.37
CA ASP A 270 -18.46 0.67 -10.72
C ASP A 270 -17.55 -0.14 -11.67
N PRO A 271 -18.07 -1.19 -12.33
CA PRO A 271 -17.25 -2.06 -13.15
C PRO A 271 -16.57 -1.36 -14.33
N GLU A 272 -17.21 -0.34 -14.91
CA GLU A 272 -16.63 0.41 -16.04
C GLU A 272 -15.47 1.28 -15.58
N LEU A 273 -15.65 2.00 -14.46
CA LEU A 273 -14.59 2.83 -13.86
C LEU A 273 -13.41 1.98 -13.40
N THR A 274 -13.69 0.83 -12.80
CA THR A 274 -12.67 -0.11 -12.33
C THR A 274 -11.91 -0.74 -13.49
N SER A 275 -12.61 -1.19 -14.51
CA SER A 275 -12.01 -1.72 -15.76
C SER A 275 -11.10 -0.68 -16.41
N ARG A 276 -11.58 0.57 -16.52
CA ARG A 276 -10.79 1.69 -17.05
C ARG A 276 -9.49 1.87 -16.28
N LEU A 277 -9.54 1.84 -14.92
CA LEU A 277 -8.35 1.97 -14.09
C LEU A 277 -7.33 0.87 -14.38
N TYR A 278 -7.76 -0.39 -14.40
CA TYR A 278 -6.86 -1.52 -14.67
C TYR A 278 -6.22 -1.47 -16.06
N HIS A 279 -6.93 -0.97 -17.08
CA HIS A 279 -6.39 -0.78 -18.41
C HIS A 279 -5.42 0.41 -18.49
N SER A 280 -5.62 1.43 -17.67
CA SER A 280 -4.81 2.66 -17.70
C SER A 280 -3.47 2.49 -16.99
N LEU A 281 -3.37 1.59 -16.00
CA LEU A 281 -2.13 1.38 -15.23
C LEU A 281 -1.24 0.31 -15.87
N GLU A 282 0.05 0.61 -15.98
CA GLU A 282 1.05 -0.28 -16.55
C GLU A 282 1.62 -1.28 -15.52
N ALA A 283 0.82 -1.68 -14.56
CA ALA A 283 1.16 -2.71 -13.59
C ALA A 283 1.11 -4.11 -14.20
N ASP A 284 1.93 -5.03 -13.68
CA ASP A 284 1.86 -6.47 -13.99
C ASP A 284 0.86 -7.18 -13.09
N ARG A 285 0.69 -6.63 -11.86
CA ARG A 285 -0.15 -7.20 -10.81
C ARG A 285 -0.94 -6.12 -10.09
N PHE A 286 -2.17 -6.46 -9.71
CA PHE A 286 -3.00 -5.69 -8.80
C PHE A 286 -3.27 -6.49 -7.54
N LEU A 287 -3.06 -5.89 -6.37
CA LEU A 287 -3.58 -6.38 -5.10
C LEU A 287 -4.87 -5.60 -4.83
N VAL A 288 -6.01 -6.28 -4.89
CA VAL A 288 -7.32 -5.61 -4.86
C VAL A 288 -8.09 -6.02 -3.61
N GLU A 289 -8.69 -5.07 -2.91
CA GLU A 289 -9.59 -5.40 -1.83
C GLU A 289 -10.80 -6.17 -2.39
N TYR A 290 -10.99 -7.40 -1.92
CA TYR A 290 -11.99 -8.32 -2.43
C TYR A 290 -12.81 -8.90 -1.26
N THR A 291 -13.50 -8.01 -0.56
CA THR A 291 -14.34 -8.34 0.59
C THR A 291 -15.82 -8.24 0.24
N ASP A 292 -16.68 -8.70 1.13
CA ASP A 292 -18.14 -8.58 0.97
C ASP A 292 -18.61 -7.10 1.03
N ARG A 293 -17.71 -6.19 1.41
CA ARG A 293 -17.96 -4.75 1.54
C ARG A 293 -17.34 -3.91 0.44
N GLY A 294 -16.40 -4.49 -0.33
CA GLY A 294 -15.70 -3.74 -1.36
C GLY A 294 -15.26 -4.63 -2.51
N GLY A 295 -15.52 -4.20 -3.70
CA GLY A 295 -15.09 -4.84 -4.92
C GLY A 295 -15.94 -6.04 -5.33
N GLY A 296 -15.79 -7.15 -4.64
CA GLY A 296 -16.43 -8.39 -5.07
C GLY A 296 -16.04 -8.79 -6.50
N ALA A 297 -16.70 -9.81 -7.06
CA ALA A 297 -16.34 -10.32 -8.39
C ALA A 297 -16.58 -9.31 -9.52
N ASP A 298 -17.60 -8.46 -9.39
CA ASP A 298 -17.92 -7.46 -10.42
C ASP A 298 -16.83 -6.40 -10.60
N SER A 299 -15.95 -6.18 -9.60
CA SER A 299 -14.80 -5.30 -9.77
C SER A 299 -13.77 -5.81 -10.78
N LEU A 300 -13.84 -7.08 -11.17
CA LEU A 300 -12.98 -7.70 -12.18
C LEU A 300 -13.66 -7.77 -13.55
N ARG A 301 -14.90 -7.30 -13.69
CA ARG A 301 -15.59 -7.29 -14.96
C ARG A 301 -14.87 -6.39 -15.96
N GLY A 302 -14.48 -6.96 -17.11
CA GLY A 302 -13.75 -6.23 -18.14
C GLY A 302 -12.28 -5.95 -17.78
N ALA A 303 -11.73 -6.58 -16.75
CA ALA A 303 -10.33 -6.45 -16.39
C ALA A 303 -9.40 -7.05 -17.45
N PRO A 304 -8.19 -6.46 -17.69
CA PRO A 304 -7.18 -7.02 -18.59
C PRO A 304 -6.84 -8.46 -18.27
N GLN A 305 -6.80 -9.33 -19.29
CA GLN A 305 -6.58 -10.77 -19.12
C GLN A 305 -5.10 -11.15 -19.04
N ASP A 306 -4.21 -10.22 -19.26
CA ASP A 306 -2.76 -10.40 -19.24
C ASP A 306 -2.10 -9.96 -17.91
N LYS A 307 -2.89 -9.55 -16.93
CA LYS A 307 -2.43 -9.10 -15.62
C LYS A 307 -2.82 -10.08 -14.52
N THR A 308 -2.11 -10.04 -13.40
CA THR A 308 -2.41 -10.85 -12.21
C THR A 308 -3.24 -10.04 -11.20
N TYR A 309 -4.24 -10.67 -10.61
CA TYR A 309 -5.10 -10.07 -9.57
C TYR A 309 -4.99 -10.87 -8.28
N ALA A 310 -4.28 -10.32 -7.29
CA ALA A 310 -4.26 -10.87 -5.95
C ALA A 310 -5.51 -10.41 -5.20
N LEU A 311 -6.38 -11.36 -4.91
CA LEU A 311 -7.68 -11.11 -4.28
C LEU A 311 -7.49 -10.93 -2.78
N GLY A 312 -7.81 -9.77 -2.27
CA GLY A 312 -7.75 -9.40 -0.85
C GLY A 312 -8.92 -9.96 -0.07
N ILE A 313 -8.95 -11.26 0.10
CA ILE A 313 -10.10 -12.02 0.64
C ILE A 313 -10.06 -12.25 2.14
N LEU A 314 -8.91 -12.11 2.78
CA LEU A 314 -8.77 -12.25 4.23
C LEU A 314 -8.96 -10.90 4.92
N ASN A 315 -9.89 -10.85 5.87
CA ASN A 315 -10.19 -9.63 6.61
C ASN A 315 -9.18 -9.45 7.76
N ILE A 316 -8.31 -8.46 7.64
CA ILE A 316 -7.29 -8.15 8.67
C ILE A 316 -7.86 -7.49 9.92
N ARG A 317 -9.15 -7.20 9.99
CA ARG A 317 -9.82 -6.54 11.13
C ARG A 317 -10.62 -7.50 11.98
N ASP A 318 -10.84 -8.71 11.51
CA ASP A 318 -11.61 -9.74 12.19
C ASP A 318 -10.65 -10.88 12.58
N PRO A 319 -10.53 -11.25 13.86
CA PRO A 319 -9.70 -12.37 14.28
C PRO A 319 -10.25 -13.74 13.81
N HIS A 320 -11.52 -13.82 13.41
CA HIS A 320 -12.07 -15.05 12.88
C HIS A 320 -11.43 -15.40 11.53
N LEU A 321 -11.10 -16.68 11.38
CA LEU A 321 -10.63 -17.19 10.11
C LEU A 321 -11.80 -17.35 9.12
N GLU A 322 -11.57 -16.97 7.90
CA GLU A 322 -12.45 -17.27 6.79
C GLU A 322 -12.51 -18.79 6.58
N THR A 323 -13.68 -19.32 6.26
CA THR A 323 -13.78 -20.73 5.92
C THR A 323 -13.24 -20.98 4.51
N ARG A 324 -12.57 -22.13 4.31
CA ARG A 324 -12.07 -22.53 3.00
C ARG A 324 -13.14 -22.46 1.91
N ASP A 325 -14.36 -22.92 2.21
CA ASP A 325 -15.48 -22.87 1.26
C ASP A 325 -15.86 -21.44 0.88
N ALA A 326 -15.80 -20.48 1.82
CA ALA A 326 -16.05 -19.09 1.52
C ALA A 326 -14.96 -18.51 0.60
N ILE A 327 -13.69 -18.85 0.84
CA ILE A 327 -12.58 -18.47 -0.01
C ILE A 327 -12.75 -19.02 -1.42
N LEU A 328 -13.04 -20.34 -1.56
CA LEU A 328 -13.23 -20.99 -2.85
C LEU A 328 -14.42 -20.41 -3.63
N ARG A 329 -15.53 -20.08 -2.94
CA ARG A 329 -16.66 -19.40 -3.59
C ARG A 329 -16.25 -18.05 -4.18
N LYS A 330 -15.47 -17.28 -3.46
CA LYS A 330 -14.96 -15.97 -3.92
C LYS A 330 -14.03 -16.11 -5.12
N ILE A 331 -13.10 -17.08 -5.09
CA ILE A 331 -12.20 -17.38 -6.20
C ILE A 331 -12.98 -17.82 -7.44
N ASN A 332 -13.95 -18.76 -7.28
CA ASN A 332 -14.79 -19.21 -8.38
C ASN A 332 -15.65 -18.08 -8.98
N ALA A 333 -16.04 -17.11 -8.18
CA ALA A 333 -16.75 -15.93 -8.67
C ALA A 333 -15.83 -15.02 -9.49
N ALA A 334 -14.57 -14.80 -9.04
CA ALA A 334 -13.55 -14.05 -9.76
C ALA A 334 -13.13 -14.72 -11.06
N ALA A 335 -13.02 -16.05 -11.06
CA ALA A 335 -12.62 -16.86 -12.23
C ALA A 335 -13.61 -16.79 -13.41
N LYS A 336 -14.81 -16.20 -13.20
CA LYS A 336 -15.73 -15.88 -14.29
C LYS A 336 -15.28 -14.70 -15.14
N PHE A 337 -14.40 -13.85 -14.62
CA PHE A 337 -13.94 -12.63 -15.25
C PHE A 337 -12.47 -12.63 -15.62
N VAL A 338 -11.64 -13.36 -14.85
CA VAL A 338 -10.18 -13.43 -15.02
C VAL A 338 -9.78 -14.92 -14.98
N PRO A 339 -8.90 -15.39 -15.90
CA PRO A 339 -8.40 -16.76 -15.86
C PRO A 339 -7.83 -17.13 -14.48
N LEU A 340 -8.09 -18.36 -14.03
CA LEU A 340 -7.67 -18.82 -12.69
C LEU A 340 -6.15 -18.72 -12.50
N GLU A 341 -5.38 -18.96 -13.54
CA GLU A 341 -3.91 -18.83 -13.55
C GLU A 341 -3.43 -17.39 -13.37
N ASN A 342 -4.31 -16.41 -13.56
CA ASN A 342 -4.03 -14.97 -13.34
C ASN A 342 -4.60 -14.47 -12.01
N LEU A 343 -5.17 -15.35 -11.18
CA LEU A 343 -5.61 -15.02 -9.83
C LEU A 343 -4.53 -15.39 -8.81
N ALA A 344 -4.47 -14.64 -7.74
CA ALA A 344 -3.67 -14.90 -6.56
C ALA A 344 -4.47 -14.49 -5.31
N LEU A 345 -3.94 -14.78 -4.13
CA LEU A 345 -4.57 -14.46 -2.85
C LEU A 345 -3.71 -13.50 -2.05
N CYS A 346 -4.35 -12.56 -1.35
CA CYS A 346 -3.70 -11.72 -0.35
C CYS A 346 -4.69 -11.34 0.76
N PRO A 347 -4.22 -10.81 1.90
CA PRO A 347 -5.08 -10.09 2.84
C PRO A 347 -5.68 -8.85 2.15
N ASN A 348 -6.83 -8.38 2.62
CA ASN A 348 -7.53 -7.24 2.01
C ASN A 348 -6.76 -5.91 2.15
N CYS A 349 -5.82 -5.84 3.09
CA CYS A 349 -4.90 -4.72 3.29
C CYS A 349 -3.69 -5.20 4.09
N GLY A 350 -2.71 -4.33 4.34
CA GLY A 350 -1.64 -4.59 5.29
C GLY A 350 -2.16 -4.74 6.71
N PHE A 351 -1.58 -5.62 7.52
CA PHE A 351 -2.03 -5.91 8.89
C PHE A 351 -1.88 -4.69 9.82
N SER A 352 -0.92 -3.81 9.54
CA SER A 352 -0.74 -2.58 10.31
C SER A 352 -0.07 -1.50 9.46
N GLY A 353 -0.84 -0.75 8.70
CA GLY A 353 -0.34 0.39 7.91
C GLY A 353 0.07 1.61 8.76
N ALA A 354 -0.04 1.54 10.08
CA ALA A 354 0.33 2.60 11.02
C ALA A 354 1.02 2.02 12.26
N ALA A 355 1.89 2.82 12.89
CA ALA A 355 2.62 2.44 14.10
C ALA A 355 1.72 2.14 15.32
N ALA A 356 0.47 2.61 15.31
CA ALA A 356 -0.51 2.37 16.37
C ALA A 356 -0.88 0.91 16.60
N GLY A 357 -0.56 0.01 15.67
CA GLY A 357 -0.88 -1.41 15.75
C GLY A 357 -1.97 -1.85 14.77
N GLY A 358 -2.45 -3.06 14.93
CA GLY A 358 -3.47 -3.68 14.09
C GLY A 358 -4.73 -4.05 14.88
N TRP A 359 -5.65 -4.73 14.20
CA TRP A 359 -6.97 -5.11 14.71
C TRP A 359 -7.01 -6.54 15.26
N VAL A 360 -5.99 -7.33 14.94
CA VAL A 360 -5.89 -8.75 15.25
C VAL A 360 -4.59 -9.01 16.03
N SER A 361 -4.46 -10.17 16.66
CA SER A 361 -3.23 -10.59 17.33
C SER A 361 -2.17 -11.10 16.34
N GLU A 362 -0.92 -11.24 16.82
CA GLU A 362 0.16 -11.86 16.03
C GLU A 362 -0.17 -13.31 15.65
N ASP A 363 -0.86 -14.06 16.55
CA ASP A 363 -1.32 -15.41 16.26
C ASP A 363 -2.42 -15.43 15.20
N ASP A 364 -3.35 -14.47 15.23
CA ASP A 364 -4.37 -14.34 14.18
C ASP A 364 -3.73 -14.02 12.84
N GLN A 365 -2.75 -13.11 12.81
CA GLN A 365 -1.98 -12.81 11.60
C GLN A 365 -1.32 -14.07 11.04
N ARG A 366 -0.63 -14.84 11.89
CA ARG A 366 0.01 -16.09 11.49
C ARG A 366 -1.00 -17.09 10.93
N ARG A 367 -2.11 -17.34 11.64
CA ARG A 367 -3.17 -18.27 11.20
C ARG A 367 -3.82 -17.85 9.88
N LYS A 368 -4.02 -16.54 9.67
CA LYS A 368 -4.54 -16.01 8.40
C LYS A 368 -3.58 -16.22 7.25
N LEU A 369 -2.28 -15.97 7.46
CA LEU A 369 -1.26 -16.21 6.45
C LEU A 369 -1.09 -17.71 6.15
N ASP A 370 -1.13 -18.59 7.15
CA ASP A 370 -1.14 -20.04 6.97
C ASP A 370 -2.32 -20.49 6.09
N LEU A 371 -3.53 -19.99 6.38
CA LEU A 371 -4.73 -20.29 5.60
C LEU A 371 -4.58 -19.83 4.15
N LEU A 372 -4.05 -18.63 3.94
CA LEU A 372 -3.82 -18.06 2.62
C LEU A 372 -2.86 -18.92 1.78
N VAL A 373 -1.68 -19.22 2.34
CA VAL A 373 -0.64 -20.00 1.66
C VAL A 373 -1.11 -21.42 1.42
N GLY A 374 -1.73 -22.06 2.40
CA GLY A 374 -2.29 -23.41 2.27
C GLY A 374 -3.36 -23.49 1.16
N THR A 375 -4.25 -22.48 1.09
CA THR A 375 -5.27 -22.42 0.04
C THR A 375 -4.66 -22.19 -1.34
N ALA A 376 -3.64 -21.33 -1.43
CA ALA A 376 -2.94 -21.09 -2.70
C ALA A 376 -2.21 -22.33 -3.18
N ALA A 377 -1.51 -23.06 -2.29
CA ALA A 377 -0.82 -24.32 -2.63
C ALA A 377 -1.78 -25.41 -3.12
N GLU A 378 -2.98 -25.50 -2.56
CA GLU A 378 -3.97 -26.48 -3.01
C GLU A 378 -4.54 -26.18 -4.41
N LEU A 379 -4.63 -24.90 -4.80
CA LEU A 379 -5.25 -24.50 -6.05
C LEU A 379 -4.26 -24.42 -7.21
N TRP A 380 -3.02 -24.05 -6.95
CA TRP A 380 -2.02 -23.77 -7.99
C TRP A 380 -0.70 -24.53 -7.80
N GLY A 381 -0.47 -25.13 -6.61
CA GLY A 381 0.76 -25.86 -6.26
C GLY A 381 0.77 -27.24 -6.70
#